data_e50631bc9baa2f761fcd8ab07af31985
#
_entry.id   e50631bc9baa2f761fcd8ab07af31985
#
_cell.length_a   1.000
_cell.length_b   1.000
_cell.length_c   1.000
_cell.angle_alpha   90.00
_cell.angle_beta   90.00
_cell.angle_gamma   90.00
#
_symmetry.space_group_name_H-M   'P 1'
#
loop_
_entity.id
_entity.type
_entity.pdbx_description
1 polymer ?
#
loop_
_entity_poly.entity_id
_entity_poly.type
_entity_poly.pdbx_seq_one_letter_code
_entity_poly.pdbx_strand_id
1 'polypeptide(L)'
;MSTHSTSNSHYDIVIVGAGMIGAAAACLLARSSQNYKTGPLSIALIEANPASPFDASHFDPRVAAVTEKSRQLLDRCGVWSAIAKTRVSPFQAMEVWDAEGTGRIQFNAAEIDQPNLGHIIENSLMVESLLAEVAALNNIDFICPAKIVDYQQTDDELGIELDDGRYLQARLLIAADGANSSVRQHFDFATKEWDYGHRAIVSTIQTERPNQQTAWQRFMPSGPLALLPLNNEGDLHRCSIVCSQETEVAERLMALDDSQFCTELSAASEHCLGKVLSVEKRFAIPLRQRHAADYVVHRVALLGDAAHSIHPLAGQGANLGFADVVALADEIERAVSRGNDIGALSTLSRYQRRRKPDNLATMAAMEGFKRLFGADQLGLRLVRNMGMSKLNALPAVKNALIKKAMGL
;
A
#
# COMPACT_ATOMS: atom_id res chain seq x y z
N MET A 1 -26.42 -30.35 28.03
CA MET A 1 -25.35 -29.39 28.41
C MET A 1 -24.07 -29.88 27.77
N SER A 2 -23.79 -29.43 26.56
CA SER A 2 -22.51 -29.72 25.87
C SER A 2 -21.49 -28.73 26.37
N THR A 3 -20.54 -29.20 27.17
CA THR A 3 -19.35 -28.42 27.52
C THR A 3 -18.54 -28.25 26.24
N HIS A 4 -18.65 -27.10 25.60
CA HIS A 4 -17.66 -26.67 24.63
C HIS A 4 -16.33 -26.54 25.37
N SER A 5 -15.43 -27.48 25.15
CA SER A 5 -14.04 -27.33 25.52
C SER A 5 -13.49 -26.15 24.73
N THR A 6 -13.37 -24.99 25.37
CA THR A 6 -12.64 -23.84 24.83
C THR A 6 -11.18 -24.25 24.77
N SER A 7 -10.72 -24.69 23.61
CA SER A 7 -9.30 -24.93 23.41
C SER A 7 -8.59 -23.58 23.39
N ASN A 8 -7.93 -23.23 24.50
CA ASN A 8 -7.03 -22.10 24.55
C ASN A 8 -5.85 -22.38 23.62
N SER A 9 -5.73 -21.62 22.54
CA SER A 9 -4.60 -21.72 21.61
C SER A 9 -3.61 -20.60 21.90
N HIS A 10 -2.35 -20.97 22.14
CA HIS A 10 -1.27 -20.01 22.40
C HIS A 10 -0.45 -19.75 21.14
N TYR A 11 -0.23 -18.48 20.85
CA TYR A 11 0.58 -18.02 19.73
C TYR A 11 1.66 -17.05 20.22
N ASP A 12 2.79 -17.02 19.55
CA ASP A 12 3.75 -15.94 19.73
C ASP A 12 3.17 -14.62 19.21
N ILE A 13 2.49 -14.69 18.05
CA ILE A 13 1.96 -13.53 17.37
C ILE A 13 0.55 -13.79 16.83
N VAL A 14 -0.36 -12.88 17.08
CA VAL A 14 -1.65 -12.79 16.37
C VAL A 14 -1.63 -11.57 15.45
N ILE A 15 -2.00 -11.78 14.18
CA ILE A 15 -2.09 -10.72 13.17
C ILE A 15 -3.56 -10.56 12.78
N VAL A 16 -4.07 -9.34 12.81
CA VAL A 16 -5.46 -9.00 12.44
C VAL A 16 -5.47 -8.30 11.09
N GLY A 17 -6.20 -8.87 10.15
CA GLY A 17 -6.29 -8.43 8.76
C GLY A 17 -5.34 -9.21 7.84
N ALA A 18 -5.92 -9.94 6.87
CA ALA A 18 -5.19 -10.73 5.87
C ALA A 18 -5.11 -10.03 4.50
N GLY A 19 -5.16 -8.71 4.48
CA GLY A 19 -4.79 -7.91 3.30
C GLY A 19 -3.30 -8.02 2.99
N MET A 20 -2.83 -7.29 1.97
CA MET A 20 -1.41 -7.33 1.53
C MET A 20 -0.41 -7.19 2.68
N ILE A 21 -0.67 -6.29 3.63
CA ILE A 21 0.27 -5.96 4.71
C ILE A 21 0.29 -7.05 5.77
N GLY A 22 -0.88 -7.51 6.23
CA GLY A 22 -0.96 -8.54 7.26
C GLY A 22 -0.48 -9.91 6.76
N ALA A 23 -0.87 -10.29 5.54
CA ALA A 23 -0.40 -11.53 4.93
C ALA A 23 1.12 -11.51 4.66
N ALA A 24 1.67 -10.36 4.21
CA ALA A 24 3.12 -10.21 4.06
C ALA A 24 3.85 -10.25 5.42
N ALA A 25 3.27 -9.68 6.48
CA ALA A 25 3.83 -9.78 7.83
C ALA A 25 3.85 -11.24 8.31
N ALA A 26 2.75 -11.97 8.12
CA ALA A 26 2.66 -13.39 8.47
C ALA A 26 3.72 -14.22 7.74
N CYS A 27 3.80 -14.11 6.40
CA CYS A 27 4.77 -14.84 5.59
C CYS A 27 6.21 -14.50 5.99
N LEU A 28 6.55 -13.21 6.12
CA LEU A 28 7.91 -12.79 6.45
C LEU A 28 8.34 -13.29 7.83
N LEU A 29 7.51 -13.12 8.85
CA LEU A 29 7.80 -13.54 10.22
C LEU A 29 7.88 -15.08 10.34
N ALA A 30 6.95 -15.80 9.70
CA ALA A 30 6.98 -17.25 9.70
C ALA A 30 8.25 -17.81 9.04
N ARG A 31 8.62 -17.31 7.87
CA ARG A 31 9.82 -17.74 7.13
C ARG A 31 11.12 -17.36 7.84
N SER A 32 11.21 -16.11 8.32
CA SER A 32 12.42 -15.64 9.03
C SER A 32 12.67 -16.44 10.31
N SER A 33 11.61 -16.84 11.00
CA SER A 33 11.71 -17.57 12.28
C SER A 33 12.09 -19.04 12.16
N GLN A 34 12.09 -19.64 10.96
CA GLN A 34 12.46 -21.05 10.77
C GLN A 34 13.86 -21.40 11.30
N ASN A 35 14.75 -20.41 11.31
CA ASN A 35 16.13 -20.59 11.74
C ASN A 35 16.39 -20.08 13.18
N TYR A 36 15.36 -19.72 13.94
CA TYR A 36 15.56 -19.28 15.32
C TYR A 36 15.94 -20.43 16.24
N LYS A 37 16.86 -20.20 17.15
CA LYS A 37 17.30 -21.21 18.12
C LYS A 37 16.17 -21.66 19.05
N THR A 38 15.17 -20.81 19.25
CA THR A 38 13.99 -21.07 20.07
C THR A 38 12.89 -21.84 19.33
N GLY A 39 13.11 -22.16 18.07
CA GLY A 39 12.10 -22.70 17.16
C GLY A 39 11.35 -21.61 16.38
N PRO A 40 10.56 -22.01 15.37
CA PRO A 40 9.76 -21.08 14.59
C PRO A 40 8.66 -20.44 15.45
N LEU A 41 8.36 -19.16 15.14
CA LEU A 41 7.24 -18.46 15.79
C LEU A 41 5.90 -19.07 15.37
N SER A 42 5.01 -19.29 16.33
CA SER A 42 3.63 -19.67 16.09
C SER A 42 2.79 -18.42 15.81
N ILE A 43 2.07 -18.39 14.69
CA ILE A 43 1.35 -17.20 14.21
C ILE A 43 -0.10 -17.57 13.95
N ALA A 44 -1.06 -16.77 14.45
CA ALA A 44 -2.43 -16.78 13.97
C ALA A 44 -2.67 -15.54 13.08
N LEU A 45 -3.21 -15.75 11.86
CA LEU A 45 -3.65 -14.70 10.97
C LEU A 45 -5.17 -14.70 10.92
N ILE A 46 -5.81 -13.63 11.42
CA ILE A 46 -7.26 -13.50 11.53
C ILE A 46 -7.77 -12.58 10.43
N GLU A 47 -8.83 -13.01 9.73
CA GLU A 47 -9.50 -12.19 8.73
C GLU A 47 -11.03 -12.32 8.85
N ALA A 48 -11.69 -11.16 8.84
CA ALA A 48 -13.13 -11.10 9.00
C ALA A 48 -13.91 -11.57 7.75
N ASN A 49 -13.35 -11.34 6.57
CA ASN A 49 -14.01 -11.64 5.31
C ASN A 49 -13.06 -12.39 4.37
N PRO A 50 -13.53 -13.44 3.67
CA PRO A 50 -12.74 -14.08 2.63
C PRO A 50 -12.26 -13.07 1.58
N ALA A 51 -11.02 -13.21 1.15
CA ALA A 51 -10.48 -12.39 0.07
C ALA A 51 -11.22 -12.68 -1.25
N SER A 52 -11.43 -11.65 -2.06
CA SER A 52 -11.89 -11.86 -3.43
C SER A 52 -10.76 -12.54 -4.22
N PRO A 53 -11.05 -13.62 -4.97
CA PRO A 53 -10.05 -14.29 -5.76
C PRO A 53 -9.52 -13.37 -6.87
N PHE A 54 -8.29 -13.61 -7.30
CA PHE A 54 -7.73 -12.98 -8.48
C PHE A 54 -8.46 -13.49 -9.74
N ASP A 55 -8.81 -12.59 -10.65
CA ASP A 55 -9.44 -12.92 -11.92
C ASP A 55 -8.46 -12.61 -13.08
N ALA A 56 -7.94 -13.65 -13.72
CA ALA A 56 -7.03 -13.50 -14.84
C ALA A 56 -7.69 -12.87 -16.10
N SER A 57 -9.01 -12.89 -16.21
CA SER A 57 -9.75 -12.37 -17.38
C SER A 57 -9.89 -10.84 -17.36
N HIS A 58 -9.79 -10.21 -16.20
CA HIS A 58 -9.91 -8.75 -16.01
C HIS A 58 -8.77 -8.22 -15.16
N PHE A 59 -8.52 -6.93 -15.23
CA PHE A 59 -7.61 -6.27 -14.28
C PHE A 59 -8.37 -5.83 -13.03
N ASP A 60 -7.77 -6.07 -11.86
CA ASP A 60 -8.26 -5.46 -10.62
C ASP A 60 -8.18 -3.92 -10.75
N PRO A 61 -9.27 -3.19 -10.49
CA PRO A 61 -9.24 -1.74 -10.53
C PRO A 61 -8.27 -1.12 -9.52
N ARG A 62 -7.88 -1.89 -8.50
CA ARG A 62 -6.89 -1.48 -7.51
C ARG A 62 -5.56 -2.13 -7.79
N VAL A 63 -4.59 -1.30 -8.13
CA VAL A 63 -3.21 -1.69 -8.35
C VAL A 63 -2.28 -0.93 -7.42
N ALA A 64 -1.12 -1.49 -7.14
CA ALA A 64 -0.04 -0.80 -6.44
C ALA A 64 1.19 -0.66 -7.34
N ALA A 65 1.84 0.50 -7.27
CA ALA A 65 3.16 0.71 -7.86
C ALA A 65 4.22 0.22 -6.86
N VAL A 66 4.62 -1.04 -7.00
CA VAL A 66 5.55 -1.72 -6.09
C VAL A 66 6.98 -1.30 -6.41
N THR A 67 7.67 -0.72 -5.42
CA THR A 67 9.09 -0.33 -5.53
C THR A 67 10.00 -1.56 -5.46
N GLU A 68 11.26 -1.41 -5.86
CA GLU A 68 12.25 -2.49 -5.78
C GLU A 68 12.40 -3.03 -4.34
N LYS A 69 12.39 -2.15 -3.35
CA LYS A 69 12.43 -2.56 -1.94
C LYS A 69 11.23 -3.41 -1.52
N SER A 70 10.03 -3.04 -1.99
CA SER A 70 8.81 -3.83 -1.74
C SER A 70 8.81 -5.14 -2.52
N ARG A 71 9.35 -5.16 -3.74
CA ARG A 71 9.58 -6.39 -4.52
C ARG A 71 10.49 -7.36 -3.74
N GLN A 72 11.60 -6.86 -3.17
CA GLN A 72 12.50 -7.67 -2.35
C GLN A 72 11.82 -8.25 -1.11
N LEU A 73 10.89 -7.51 -0.49
CA LEU A 73 10.05 -8.08 0.58
C LEU A 73 9.19 -9.23 0.06
N LEU A 74 8.48 -9.06 -1.07
CA LEU A 74 7.66 -10.11 -1.67
C LEU A 74 8.49 -11.35 -2.04
N ASP A 75 9.75 -11.15 -2.44
CA ASP A 75 10.70 -12.23 -2.67
C ASP A 75 11.08 -12.95 -1.37
N ARG A 76 11.38 -12.22 -0.31
CA ARG A 76 11.60 -12.78 1.04
C ARG A 76 10.38 -13.52 1.58
N CYS A 77 9.18 -13.07 1.25
CA CYS A 77 7.93 -13.78 1.54
C CYS A 77 7.75 -15.06 0.70
N GLY A 78 8.57 -15.28 -0.34
CA GLY A 78 8.49 -16.46 -1.22
C GLY A 78 7.48 -16.35 -2.34
N VAL A 79 6.82 -15.20 -2.54
CA VAL A 79 5.69 -15.04 -3.46
C VAL A 79 6.05 -14.36 -4.80
N TRP A 80 7.20 -13.68 -4.87
CA TRP A 80 7.55 -12.90 -6.06
C TRP A 80 7.55 -13.72 -7.35
N SER A 81 8.10 -14.94 -7.33
CA SER A 81 8.17 -15.81 -8.51
C SER A 81 6.78 -16.17 -9.04
N ALA A 82 5.80 -16.42 -8.16
CA ALA A 82 4.43 -16.71 -8.54
C ALA A 82 3.75 -15.47 -9.15
N ILE A 83 3.88 -14.32 -8.49
CA ILE A 83 3.36 -13.04 -8.98
C ILE A 83 3.91 -12.72 -10.37
N ALA A 84 5.24 -12.81 -10.53
CA ALA A 84 5.93 -12.48 -11.78
C ALA A 84 5.55 -13.39 -12.95
N LYS A 85 5.23 -14.66 -12.67
CA LYS A 85 4.78 -15.62 -13.70
C LYS A 85 3.32 -15.41 -14.09
N THR A 86 2.51 -14.83 -13.21
CA THR A 86 1.08 -14.63 -13.46
C THR A 86 0.84 -13.34 -14.24
N ARG A 87 1.08 -12.17 -13.63
CA ARG A 87 0.89 -10.88 -14.30
C ARG A 87 1.59 -9.75 -13.54
N VAL A 88 2.61 -9.16 -14.16
CA VAL A 88 3.33 -8.00 -13.63
C VAL A 88 3.58 -7.02 -14.76
N SER A 89 3.39 -5.75 -14.50
CA SER A 89 3.64 -4.68 -15.45
C SER A 89 4.82 -3.83 -14.98
N PRO A 90 6.06 -4.12 -15.42
CA PRO A 90 7.21 -3.28 -15.11
C PRO A 90 7.07 -1.94 -15.81
N PHE A 91 7.49 -0.85 -15.15
CA PHE A 91 7.61 0.45 -15.78
C PHE A 91 9.04 0.98 -15.71
N GLN A 92 9.53 1.48 -16.84
CA GLN A 92 10.90 1.92 -17.03
C GLN A 92 11.04 3.44 -16.93
N ALA A 93 9.94 4.14 -17.14
CA ALA A 93 9.92 5.59 -17.08
C ALA A 93 8.72 6.11 -16.27
N MET A 94 8.88 7.31 -15.76
CA MET A 94 7.77 8.09 -15.16
C MET A 94 7.84 9.49 -15.72
N GLU A 95 6.71 9.99 -16.20
CA GLU A 95 6.58 11.34 -16.71
C GLU A 95 5.55 12.13 -15.90
N VAL A 96 5.98 13.28 -15.40
CA VAL A 96 5.16 14.14 -14.54
C VAL A 96 5.12 15.54 -15.15
N TRP A 97 3.92 16.10 -15.32
CA TRP A 97 3.77 17.46 -15.84
C TRP A 97 2.64 18.24 -15.19
N ASP A 98 2.74 19.56 -15.31
CA ASP A 98 1.79 20.50 -14.80
C ASP A 98 0.76 20.87 -15.87
N ALA A 99 -0.54 20.83 -15.52
CA ALA A 99 -1.62 21.21 -16.42
C ALA A 99 -1.64 22.69 -16.80
N GLU A 100 -1.07 23.55 -15.97
CA GLU A 100 -1.17 25.01 -16.10
C GLU A 100 0.16 25.67 -16.50
N GLY A 101 1.10 24.89 -17.01
CA GLY A 101 2.40 25.41 -17.39
C GLY A 101 3.23 24.48 -18.24
N THR A 102 4.51 24.82 -18.39
CA THR A 102 5.48 24.04 -19.19
C THR A 102 6.35 23.11 -18.35
N GLY A 103 6.09 23.04 -17.04
CA GLY A 103 6.88 22.22 -16.12
C GLY A 103 6.68 20.74 -16.40
N ARG A 104 7.77 20.05 -16.75
CA ARG A 104 7.79 18.61 -17.01
C ARG A 104 9.05 18.00 -16.42
N ILE A 105 8.91 16.83 -15.78
CA ILE A 105 10.01 16.03 -15.27
C ILE A 105 9.85 14.62 -15.80
N GLN A 106 10.94 14.07 -16.32
CA GLN A 106 11.01 12.70 -16.78
C GLN A 106 12.04 11.94 -15.96
N PHE A 107 11.64 10.78 -15.46
CA PHE A 107 12.49 9.83 -14.75
C PHE A 107 12.64 8.57 -15.60
N ASN A 108 13.87 8.06 -15.71
CA ASN A 108 14.15 6.85 -16.47
C ASN A 108 15.04 5.91 -15.66
N ALA A 109 14.70 4.62 -15.65
CA ALA A 109 15.44 3.59 -14.94
C ALA A 109 16.89 3.47 -15.43
N ALA A 110 17.13 3.67 -16.71
CA ALA A 110 18.47 3.64 -17.30
C ALA A 110 19.40 4.73 -16.73
N GLU A 111 18.87 5.87 -16.25
CA GLU A 111 19.68 6.94 -15.65
C GLU A 111 20.28 6.55 -14.30
N ILE A 112 19.78 5.49 -13.69
CA ILE A 112 20.23 4.98 -12.39
C ILE A 112 20.71 3.52 -12.46
N ASP A 113 20.97 3.03 -13.67
CA ASP A 113 21.42 1.65 -13.95
C ASP A 113 20.49 0.57 -13.38
N GLN A 114 19.17 0.82 -13.46
CA GLN A 114 18.15 -0.14 -13.04
C GLN A 114 17.33 -0.63 -14.26
N PRO A 115 16.85 -1.87 -14.25
CA PRO A 115 16.00 -2.37 -15.34
C PRO A 115 14.60 -1.73 -15.34
N ASN A 116 14.11 -1.33 -14.17
CA ASN A 116 12.77 -0.75 -13.97
C ASN A 116 12.80 0.28 -12.84
N LEU A 117 11.85 1.22 -12.84
CA LEU A 117 11.55 2.09 -11.71
C LEU A 117 10.65 1.40 -10.68
N GLY A 118 9.94 0.35 -11.08
CA GLY A 118 9.04 -0.42 -10.25
C GLY A 118 8.11 -1.29 -11.09
N HIS A 119 7.11 -1.84 -10.44
CA HIS A 119 6.16 -2.76 -11.04
C HIS A 119 4.74 -2.39 -10.64
N ILE A 120 3.83 -2.32 -11.62
CA ILE A 120 2.40 -2.21 -11.32
C ILE A 120 1.86 -3.62 -11.15
N ILE A 121 1.24 -3.88 -9.99
CA ILE A 121 0.73 -5.19 -9.62
C ILE A 121 -0.66 -5.01 -9.03
N GLU A 122 -1.56 -5.91 -9.38
CA GLU A 122 -2.91 -5.95 -8.87
C GLU A 122 -2.94 -6.37 -7.40
N ASN A 123 -3.79 -5.70 -6.62
CA ASN A 123 -3.91 -5.98 -5.20
C ASN A 123 -4.41 -7.41 -4.95
N SER A 124 -5.40 -7.87 -5.72
CA SER A 124 -5.95 -9.24 -5.63
C SER A 124 -4.88 -10.30 -5.88
N LEU A 125 -4.03 -10.12 -6.90
CA LEU A 125 -2.94 -11.05 -7.20
C LEU A 125 -1.91 -11.13 -6.06
N MET A 126 -1.55 -9.98 -5.47
CA MET A 126 -0.63 -9.96 -4.34
C MET A 126 -1.22 -10.68 -3.11
N VAL A 127 -2.50 -10.39 -2.80
CA VAL A 127 -3.19 -11.02 -1.66
C VAL A 127 -3.31 -12.53 -1.88
N GLU A 128 -3.76 -12.97 -3.06
CA GLU A 128 -3.91 -14.39 -3.37
C GLU A 128 -2.57 -15.14 -3.26
N SER A 129 -1.50 -14.56 -3.83
CA SER A 129 -0.16 -15.17 -3.76
C SER A 129 0.35 -15.26 -2.32
N LEU A 130 0.13 -14.22 -1.52
CA LEU A 130 0.51 -14.23 -0.10
C LEU A 130 -0.30 -15.23 0.71
N LEU A 131 -1.61 -15.33 0.48
CA LEU A 131 -2.46 -16.31 1.16
C LEU A 131 -2.16 -17.76 0.75
N ALA A 132 -1.76 -17.99 -0.50
CA ALA A 132 -1.27 -19.29 -0.93
C ALA A 132 0.01 -19.69 -0.17
N GLU A 133 0.92 -18.75 0.05
CA GLU A 133 2.11 -18.99 0.87
C GLU A 133 1.77 -19.20 2.35
N VAL A 134 0.84 -18.40 2.92
CA VAL A 134 0.31 -18.60 4.28
C VAL A 134 -0.18 -20.02 4.47
N ALA A 135 -0.95 -20.55 3.50
CA ALA A 135 -1.47 -21.91 3.56
C ALA A 135 -0.38 -23.02 3.43
N ALA A 136 0.77 -22.68 2.85
CA ALA A 136 1.90 -23.60 2.71
C ALA A 136 2.82 -23.63 3.94
N LEU A 137 2.74 -22.65 4.83
CA LEU A 137 3.58 -22.51 6.02
C LEU A 137 2.93 -23.18 7.24
N ASN A 138 3.59 -24.20 7.82
CA ASN A 138 3.04 -25.00 8.91
C ASN A 138 2.98 -24.29 10.28
N ASN A 139 3.57 -23.11 10.40
CA ASN A 139 3.61 -22.31 11.62
C ASN A 139 2.69 -21.09 11.57
N ILE A 140 1.74 -21.08 10.62
CA ILE A 140 0.67 -20.10 10.53
C ILE A 140 -0.68 -20.80 10.56
N ASP A 141 -1.54 -20.40 11.48
CA ASP A 141 -2.95 -20.76 11.48
C ASP A 141 -3.76 -19.63 10.86
N PHE A 142 -4.33 -19.87 9.67
CA PHE A 142 -5.21 -18.90 9.01
C PHE A 142 -6.66 -19.09 9.47
N ILE A 143 -7.19 -18.08 10.12
CA ILE A 143 -8.52 -18.06 10.74
C ILE A 143 -9.42 -17.11 9.99
N CYS A 144 -10.20 -17.62 9.03
CA CYS A 144 -11.10 -16.87 8.18
C CYS A 144 -12.32 -17.71 7.79
N PRO A 145 -13.56 -17.20 7.87
CA PRO A 145 -13.91 -15.89 8.44
C PRO A 145 -13.91 -15.92 9.97
N ALA A 146 -13.40 -14.86 10.62
CA ALA A 146 -13.49 -14.68 12.06
C ALA A 146 -13.34 -13.20 12.45
N LYS A 147 -14.10 -12.77 13.46
CA LYS A 147 -14.05 -11.42 14.00
C LYS A 147 -13.67 -11.45 15.47
N ILE A 148 -12.88 -10.50 15.88
CA ILE A 148 -12.54 -10.34 17.28
C ILE A 148 -13.67 -9.56 17.96
N VAL A 149 -14.13 -10.05 19.10
CA VAL A 149 -15.22 -9.45 19.90
C VAL A 149 -14.71 -8.80 21.16
N ASP A 150 -13.62 -9.31 21.74
CA ASP A 150 -13.04 -8.75 22.96
C ASP A 150 -11.53 -9.01 23.07
N TYR A 151 -10.86 -8.19 23.88
CA TYR A 151 -9.44 -8.30 24.22
C TYR A 151 -9.24 -8.21 25.72
N GLN A 152 -8.37 -9.05 26.27
CA GLN A 152 -7.98 -9.06 27.68
C GLN A 152 -6.47 -8.94 27.78
N GLN A 153 -5.97 -7.79 28.22
CA GLN A 153 -4.55 -7.52 28.30
C GLN A 153 -4.02 -7.76 29.71
N THR A 154 -2.92 -8.50 29.80
CA THR A 154 -2.10 -8.67 31.00
C THR A 154 -0.68 -8.16 30.75
N ASP A 155 0.18 -8.20 31.76
CA ASP A 155 1.58 -7.83 31.60
C ASP A 155 2.33 -8.79 30.66
N ASP A 156 1.98 -10.08 30.65
CA ASP A 156 2.71 -11.13 29.93
C ASP A 156 2.06 -11.52 28.61
N GLU A 157 0.74 -11.43 28.49
CA GLU A 157 -0.02 -11.94 27.34
C GLU A 157 -1.25 -11.08 27.04
N LEU A 158 -1.76 -11.26 25.85
CA LEU A 158 -3.00 -10.69 25.37
C LEU A 158 -3.97 -11.80 25.01
N GLY A 159 -5.11 -11.85 25.70
CA GLY A 159 -6.25 -12.71 25.38
C GLY A 159 -7.11 -12.09 24.30
N ILE A 160 -7.60 -12.89 23.37
CA ILE A 160 -8.38 -12.46 22.20
C ILE A 160 -9.56 -13.41 22.06
N GLU A 161 -10.77 -12.87 22.17
CA GLU A 161 -12.00 -13.63 21.97
C GLU A 161 -12.54 -13.43 20.56
N LEU A 162 -12.88 -14.53 19.87
CA LEU A 162 -13.46 -14.53 18.54
C LEU A 162 -14.99 -14.70 18.60
N ASP A 163 -15.67 -14.26 17.54
CA ASP A 163 -17.14 -14.31 17.39
C ASP A 163 -17.71 -15.74 17.36
N ASP A 164 -16.89 -16.74 17.12
CA ASP A 164 -17.26 -18.16 17.17
C ASP A 164 -16.96 -18.83 18.52
N GLY A 165 -16.53 -18.06 19.54
CA GLY A 165 -16.26 -18.51 20.89
C GLY A 165 -14.86 -19.09 21.11
N ARG A 166 -13.98 -19.09 20.11
CA ARG A 166 -12.56 -19.43 20.30
C ARG A 166 -11.86 -18.35 21.12
N TYR A 167 -10.94 -18.78 21.99
CA TYR A 167 -10.10 -17.88 22.80
C TYR A 167 -8.64 -18.12 22.47
N LEU A 168 -7.96 -17.09 22.02
CA LEU A 168 -6.55 -17.12 21.65
C LEU A 168 -5.73 -16.33 22.68
N GLN A 169 -4.51 -16.76 22.92
CA GLN A 169 -3.53 -16.03 23.73
C GLN A 169 -2.32 -15.70 22.88
N ALA A 170 -1.79 -14.47 22.99
CA ALA A 170 -0.67 -14.01 22.21
C ALA A 170 0.31 -13.17 23.01
N ARG A 171 1.60 -13.28 22.71
CA ARG A 171 2.63 -12.40 23.25
C ARG A 171 2.63 -11.04 22.57
N LEU A 172 2.21 -10.99 21.28
CA LEU A 172 2.15 -9.79 20.45
C LEU A 172 0.93 -9.82 19.54
N LEU A 173 0.16 -8.73 19.51
CA LEU A 173 -0.88 -8.45 18.54
C LEU A 173 -0.38 -7.46 17.50
N ILE A 174 -0.52 -7.80 16.23
CA ILE A 174 -0.21 -6.93 15.09
C ILE A 174 -1.51 -6.57 14.39
N ALA A 175 -1.84 -5.28 14.35
CA ALA A 175 -2.99 -4.77 13.63
C ALA A 175 -2.60 -4.36 12.21
N ALA A 176 -3.13 -5.06 11.21
CA ALA A 176 -3.03 -4.78 9.79
C ALA A 176 -4.43 -4.75 9.14
N ASP A 177 -5.47 -4.41 9.92
CA ASP A 177 -6.89 -4.42 9.61
C ASP A 177 -7.37 -3.15 8.89
N GLY A 178 -6.44 -2.39 8.31
CA GLY A 178 -6.71 -1.32 7.38
C GLY A 178 -7.15 0.01 8.02
N ALA A 179 -7.61 0.93 7.17
CA ALA A 179 -7.89 2.31 7.56
C ALA A 179 -8.94 2.44 8.69
N ASN A 180 -9.89 1.50 8.76
CA ASN A 180 -10.93 1.48 9.80
C ASN A 180 -10.61 0.50 10.94
N SER A 181 -9.33 0.32 11.25
CA SER A 181 -8.84 -0.62 12.25
C SER A 181 -9.64 -0.63 13.54
N SER A 182 -10.23 -1.78 13.86
CA SER A 182 -10.94 -2.04 15.10
C SER A 182 -9.96 -2.17 16.26
N VAL A 183 -8.79 -2.73 16.02
CA VAL A 183 -7.72 -2.84 17.02
C VAL A 183 -7.26 -1.44 17.46
N ARG A 184 -7.00 -0.55 16.49
CA ARG A 184 -6.62 0.85 16.79
C ARG A 184 -7.66 1.54 17.67
N GLN A 185 -8.96 1.33 17.38
CA GLN A 185 -10.06 1.91 18.15
C GLN A 185 -10.15 1.31 19.56
N HIS A 186 -10.05 -0.02 19.68
CA HIS A 186 -10.17 -0.71 20.96
C HIS A 186 -9.06 -0.30 21.95
N PHE A 187 -7.83 -0.15 21.48
CA PHE A 187 -6.68 0.26 22.29
C PHE A 187 -6.49 1.78 22.36
N ASP A 188 -7.51 2.57 22.03
CA ASP A 188 -7.54 4.03 22.16
C ASP A 188 -6.33 4.76 21.57
N PHE A 189 -5.81 4.28 20.44
CA PHE A 189 -4.73 4.97 19.76
C PHE A 189 -5.19 6.35 19.27
N ALA A 190 -4.64 7.41 19.84
CA ALA A 190 -4.94 8.77 19.42
C ALA A 190 -4.64 8.94 17.93
N THR A 191 -5.62 9.41 17.18
CA THR A 191 -5.55 9.48 15.72
C THR A 191 -5.88 10.87 15.24
N LYS A 192 -5.07 11.40 14.32
CA LYS A 192 -5.39 12.60 13.55
C LYS A 192 -5.97 12.18 12.22
N GLU A 193 -7.13 12.70 11.90
CA GLU A 193 -7.82 12.42 10.64
C GLU A 193 -8.27 13.73 10.00
N TRP A 194 -8.13 13.81 8.68
CA TRP A 194 -8.74 14.87 7.89
C TRP A 194 -9.16 14.36 6.52
N ASP A 195 -10.32 14.83 6.11
CA ASP A 195 -10.87 14.56 4.79
C ASP A 195 -10.32 15.58 3.81
N TYR A 196 -9.89 15.12 2.65
CA TYR A 196 -9.42 16.01 1.59
C TYR A 196 -10.55 16.63 0.78
N GLY A 197 -11.79 16.19 0.95
CA GLY A 197 -12.90 16.55 0.09
C GLY A 197 -12.73 16.03 -1.35
N HIS A 198 -11.92 14.99 -1.53
CA HIS A 198 -11.58 14.42 -2.85
C HIS A 198 -11.94 12.94 -2.90
N ARG A 199 -12.18 12.47 -4.13
CA ARG A 199 -12.33 11.04 -4.45
C ARG A 199 -11.34 10.64 -5.53
N ALA A 200 -10.78 9.44 -5.44
CA ALA A 200 -10.03 8.84 -6.52
C ALA A 200 -10.96 7.96 -7.37
N ILE A 201 -11.11 8.30 -8.64
CA ILE A 201 -11.76 7.42 -9.61
C ILE A 201 -10.67 6.46 -10.11
N VAL A 202 -10.90 5.15 -9.92
CA VAL A 202 -10.01 4.10 -10.38
C VAL A 202 -10.74 3.20 -11.38
N SER A 203 -10.05 2.81 -12.44
CA SER A 203 -10.54 1.91 -13.47
C SER A 203 -9.39 1.46 -14.38
N THR A 204 -9.64 0.48 -15.21
CA THR A 204 -8.76 0.12 -16.34
C THR A 204 -9.29 0.79 -17.61
N ILE A 205 -8.40 1.33 -18.41
CA ILE A 205 -8.71 1.93 -19.71
C ILE A 205 -7.90 1.29 -20.84
N GLN A 206 -8.43 1.37 -22.05
CA GLN A 206 -7.69 1.07 -23.28
C GLN A 206 -7.35 2.38 -24.01
N THR A 207 -6.12 2.50 -24.49
CA THR A 207 -5.60 3.71 -25.16
C THR A 207 -5.24 3.43 -26.62
N GLU A 208 -5.34 4.47 -27.45
CA GLU A 208 -5.02 4.41 -28.87
C GLU A 208 -3.53 4.08 -29.13
N ARG A 209 -2.65 4.62 -28.27
CA ARG A 209 -1.20 4.38 -28.32
C ARG A 209 -0.77 3.48 -27.17
N PRO A 210 0.29 2.68 -27.34
CA PRO A 210 0.82 1.87 -26.25
C PRO A 210 1.35 2.74 -25.10
N ASN A 211 1.28 2.24 -23.88
CA ASN A 211 1.66 2.94 -22.64
C ASN A 211 3.17 3.18 -22.50
N GLN A 212 4.00 2.60 -23.38
CA GLN A 212 5.46 2.76 -23.43
C GLN A 212 6.16 2.35 -22.13
N GLN A 213 5.56 1.47 -21.33
CA GLN A 213 6.06 1.10 -20.01
C GLN A 213 6.38 2.32 -19.14
N THR A 214 5.57 3.36 -19.26
CA THR A 214 5.74 4.65 -18.60
C THR A 214 4.54 4.94 -17.69
N ALA A 215 4.82 5.32 -16.45
CA ALA A 215 3.82 5.89 -15.54
C ALA A 215 3.65 7.38 -15.85
N TRP A 216 2.48 7.77 -16.31
CA TRP A 216 2.16 9.15 -16.68
C TRP A 216 1.39 9.81 -15.55
N GLN A 217 1.81 11.00 -15.12
CA GLN A 217 1.12 11.73 -14.07
C GLN A 217 1.00 13.20 -14.41
N ARG A 218 -0.24 13.66 -14.52
CA ARG A 218 -0.58 15.06 -14.71
C ARG A 218 -1.13 15.67 -13.44
N PHE A 219 -0.56 16.79 -13.03
CA PHE A 219 -1.10 17.59 -11.95
C PHE A 219 -2.04 18.66 -12.50
N MET A 220 -3.32 18.57 -12.15
CA MET A 220 -4.37 19.52 -12.52
C MET A 220 -4.85 20.28 -11.28
N PRO A 221 -5.46 21.47 -11.42
CA PRO A 221 -6.00 22.23 -10.29
C PRO A 221 -7.02 21.44 -9.46
N SER A 222 -7.85 20.65 -10.10
CA SER A 222 -8.87 19.79 -9.45
C SER A 222 -8.31 18.52 -8.82
N GLY A 223 -7.05 18.20 -9.06
CA GLY A 223 -6.36 17.02 -8.54
C GLY A 223 -5.56 16.26 -9.60
N PRO A 224 -4.67 15.35 -9.20
CA PRO A 224 -3.81 14.62 -10.12
C PRO A 224 -4.55 13.50 -10.87
N LEU A 225 -4.12 13.30 -12.12
CA LEU A 225 -4.46 12.13 -12.94
C LEU A 225 -3.20 11.31 -13.16
N ALA A 226 -3.22 10.03 -12.79
CA ALA A 226 -2.18 9.07 -13.12
C ALA A 226 -2.71 8.01 -14.09
N LEU A 227 -1.85 7.62 -15.05
CA LEU A 227 -2.04 6.50 -15.96
C LEU A 227 -0.89 5.52 -15.69
N LEU A 228 -1.19 4.40 -15.08
CA LEU A 228 -0.23 3.39 -14.68
C LEU A 228 -0.21 2.28 -15.75
N PRO A 229 0.96 1.95 -16.35
CA PRO A 229 1.01 1.01 -17.44
C PRO A 229 0.64 -0.40 -17.00
N LEU A 230 -0.22 -1.05 -17.76
CA LEU A 230 -0.56 -2.44 -17.60
C LEU A 230 -0.04 -3.23 -18.80
N ASN A 231 0.39 -4.46 -18.55
CA ASN A 231 0.85 -5.40 -19.56
C ASN A 231 0.04 -6.69 -19.45
N ASN A 232 -0.59 -7.09 -20.52
CA ASN A 232 -1.29 -8.35 -20.63
C ASN A 232 -0.73 -9.13 -21.84
N GLU A 233 0.19 -10.06 -21.58
CA GLU A 233 0.78 -10.91 -22.62
C GLU A 233 1.36 -10.13 -23.83
N GLY A 234 1.90 -8.92 -23.56
CA GLY A 234 2.46 -8.05 -24.61
C GLY A 234 1.49 -6.98 -25.14
N ASP A 235 0.20 -7.01 -24.75
CA ASP A 235 -0.70 -5.88 -25.00
C ASP A 235 -0.36 -4.72 -24.06
N LEU A 236 0.20 -3.66 -24.61
CA LEU A 236 0.61 -2.44 -23.91
C LEU A 236 -0.40 -1.29 -24.08
N HIS A 237 -1.59 -1.53 -24.63
CA HIS A 237 -2.61 -0.51 -24.82
C HIS A 237 -3.52 -0.29 -23.60
N ARG A 238 -3.16 -0.84 -22.44
CA ARG A 238 -3.96 -0.73 -21.22
C ARG A 238 -3.23 0.07 -20.16
N CYS A 239 -4.01 0.84 -19.40
CA CYS A 239 -3.54 1.55 -18.20
C CYS A 239 -4.57 1.43 -17.08
N SER A 240 -4.09 1.30 -15.85
CA SER A 240 -4.92 1.61 -14.68
C SER A 240 -4.89 3.12 -14.45
N ILE A 241 -6.05 3.73 -14.23
CA ILE A 241 -6.14 5.15 -13.91
C ILE A 241 -6.34 5.37 -12.42
N VAL A 242 -5.73 6.43 -11.90
CA VAL A 242 -6.05 7.02 -10.60
C VAL A 242 -6.31 8.51 -10.84
N CYS A 243 -7.59 8.86 -10.97
CA CYS A 243 -8.03 10.22 -11.21
C CYS A 243 -8.57 10.82 -9.91
N SER A 244 -7.75 11.57 -9.20
CA SER A 244 -8.14 12.23 -7.95
C SER A 244 -8.79 13.56 -8.27
N GLN A 245 -10.03 13.75 -7.79
CA GLN A 245 -10.83 14.93 -8.07
C GLN A 245 -11.58 15.39 -6.82
N GLU A 246 -11.94 16.65 -6.74
CA GLU A 246 -12.92 17.15 -5.77
C GLU A 246 -14.20 16.31 -5.83
N THR A 247 -14.86 16.11 -4.70
CA THR A 247 -16.00 15.18 -4.58
C THR A 247 -17.09 15.47 -5.62
N GLU A 248 -17.45 16.73 -5.83
CA GLU A 248 -18.50 17.13 -6.79
C GLU A 248 -18.08 16.83 -8.25
N VAL A 249 -16.80 17.08 -8.58
CA VAL A 249 -16.26 16.75 -9.91
C VAL A 249 -16.22 15.24 -10.13
N ALA A 250 -15.80 14.50 -9.12
CA ALA A 250 -15.77 13.03 -9.19
C ALA A 250 -17.17 12.45 -9.37
N GLU A 251 -18.17 12.97 -8.67
CA GLU A 251 -19.57 12.54 -8.80
C GLU A 251 -20.12 12.85 -10.21
N ARG A 252 -19.82 14.02 -10.76
CA ARG A 252 -20.14 14.36 -12.15
C ARG A 252 -19.50 13.38 -13.14
N LEU A 253 -18.20 13.12 -12.99
CA LEU A 253 -17.48 12.18 -13.86
C LEU A 253 -18.02 10.74 -13.76
N MET A 254 -18.40 10.30 -12.57
CA MET A 254 -19.00 8.98 -12.35
C MET A 254 -20.39 8.85 -12.99
N ALA A 255 -21.13 9.95 -13.14
CA ALA A 255 -22.46 9.96 -13.76
C ALA A 255 -22.42 9.97 -15.30
N LEU A 256 -21.27 10.25 -15.93
CA LEU A 256 -21.11 10.20 -17.39
C LEU A 256 -21.27 8.77 -17.91
N ASP A 257 -21.76 8.64 -19.15
CA ASP A 257 -21.60 7.39 -19.87
C ASP A 257 -20.12 7.09 -20.23
N ASP A 258 -19.83 5.89 -20.69
CA ASP A 258 -18.43 5.48 -20.94
C ASP A 258 -17.79 6.27 -22.07
N SER A 259 -18.54 6.65 -23.12
CA SER A 259 -18.04 7.45 -24.25
C SER A 259 -17.70 8.87 -23.82
N GLN A 260 -18.58 9.49 -23.03
CA GLN A 260 -18.35 10.83 -22.49
C GLN A 260 -17.16 10.84 -21.52
N PHE A 261 -17.09 9.82 -20.64
CA PHE A 261 -15.96 9.68 -19.72
C PHE A 261 -14.63 9.50 -20.45
N CYS A 262 -14.57 8.66 -21.49
CA CYS A 262 -13.39 8.47 -22.32
C CYS A 262 -12.96 9.76 -23.03
N THR A 263 -13.91 10.57 -23.47
CA THR A 263 -13.65 11.87 -24.10
C THR A 263 -13.05 12.87 -23.09
N GLU A 264 -13.66 12.99 -21.91
CA GLU A 264 -13.15 13.85 -20.81
C GLU A 264 -11.76 13.40 -20.36
N LEU A 265 -11.54 12.09 -20.20
CA LEU A 265 -10.26 11.54 -19.77
C LEU A 265 -9.16 11.73 -20.83
N SER A 266 -9.49 11.59 -22.11
CA SER A 266 -8.57 11.88 -23.21
C SER A 266 -8.09 13.34 -23.19
N ALA A 267 -9.01 14.27 -22.98
CA ALA A 267 -8.69 15.68 -22.84
C ALA A 267 -7.89 15.96 -21.55
N ALA A 268 -8.30 15.35 -20.42
CA ALA A 268 -7.62 15.48 -19.13
C ALA A 268 -6.18 14.97 -19.16
N SER A 269 -5.87 13.95 -19.98
CA SER A 269 -4.52 13.43 -20.19
C SER A 269 -3.73 14.14 -21.29
N GLU A 270 -4.26 15.21 -21.89
CA GLU A 270 -3.68 15.90 -23.06
C GLU A 270 -3.37 14.95 -24.22
N HIS A 271 -4.15 13.90 -24.36
CA HIS A 271 -3.94 12.86 -25.39
C HIS A 271 -2.52 12.29 -25.41
N CYS A 272 -1.82 12.22 -24.27
CA CYS A 272 -0.43 11.70 -24.20
C CYS A 272 -0.32 10.30 -24.77
N LEU A 273 -1.36 9.47 -24.64
CA LEU A 273 -1.49 8.12 -25.22
C LEU A 273 -2.56 8.06 -26.34
N GLY A 274 -2.86 9.19 -27.00
CA GLY A 274 -3.93 9.29 -27.98
C GLY A 274 -5.30 9.33 -27.31
N LYS A 275 -6.32 8.79 -27.98
CA LYS A 275 -7.68 8.68 -27.41
C LYS A 275 -7.77 7.55 -26.40
N VAL A 276 -8.58 7.74 -25.37
CA VAL A 276 -9.07 6.63 -24.55
C VAL A 276 -10.21 5.97 -25.31
N LEU A 277 -10.04 4.70 -25.65
CA LEU A 277 -10.95 3.95 -26.52
C LEU A 277 -12.06 3.26 -25.73
N SER A 278 -11.76 2.81 -24.52
CA SER A 278 -12.73 2.17 -23.62
C SER A 278 -12.32 2.34 -22.17
N VAL A 279 -13.29 2.20 -21.27
CA VAL A 279 -13.13 2.20 -19.81
C VAL A 279 -13.89 1.01 -19.24
N GLU A 280 -13.27 0.31 -18.28
CA GLU A 280 -13.93 -0.74 -17.51
C GLU A 280 -14.76 -0.13 -16.36
N LYS A 281 -15.32 -0.96 -15.49
CA LYS A 281 -16.11 -0.49 -14.36
C LYS A 281 -15.31 0.51 -13.51
N ARG A 282 -15.90 1.67 -13.28
CA ARG A 282 -15.33 2.76 -12.51
C ARG A 282 -15.69 2.63 -11.04
N PHE A 283 -14.74 2.97 -10.15
CA PHE A 283 -14.96 3.02 -8.70
C PHE A 283 -14.47 4.37 -8.18
N ALA A 284 -15.25 5.00 -7.30
CA ALA A 284 -14.89 6.26 -6.65
C ALA A 284 -14.59 6.02 -5.17
N ILE A 285 -13.34 6.17 -4.77
CA ILE A 285 -12.85 5.91 -3.41
C ILE A 285 -12.62 7.25 -2.69
N PRO A 286 -13.24 7.49 -1.52
CA PRO A 286 -12.98 8.70 -0.74
C PRO A 286 -11.52 8.77 -0.31
N LEU A 287 -10.91 9.95 -0.44
CA LEU A 287 -9.52 10.19 -0.04
C LEU A 287 -9.48 10.84 1.33
N ARG A 288 -9.07 10.05 2.32
CA ARG A 288 -8.88 10.51 3.69
C ARG A 288 -7.44 10.25 4.11
N GLN A 289 -6.88 11.19 4.82
CA GLN A 289 -5.61 11.01 5.49
C GLN A 289 -5.85 10.71 6.95
N ARG A 290 -5.17 9.70 7.46
CA ARG A 290 -5.24 9.30 8.86
C ARG A 290 -3.84 8.97 9.36
N HIS A 291 -3.56 9.35 10.60
CA HIS A 291 -2.26 9.07 11.21
C HIS A 291 -2.43 8.84 12.71
N ALA A 292 -2.04 7.67 13.20
CA ALA A 292 -1.98 7.37 14.61
C ALA A 292 -0.84 8.14 15.28
N ALA A 293 -1.11 8.75 16.43
CA ALA A 293 -0.10 9.49 17.17
C ALA A 293 1.03 8.57 17.63
N ASP A 294 0.69 7.35 18.02
CA ASP A 294 1.63 6.27 18.32
C ASP A 294 1.29 5.04 17.48
N TYR A 295 2.30 4.24 17.13
CA TYR A 295 2.13 3.01 16.36
C TYR A 295 2.13 1.78 17.25
N VAL A 296 2.46 1.96 18.52
CA VAL A 296 2.60 0.86 19.47
C VAL A 296 2.08 1.24 20.85
N VAL A 297 1.47 0.28 21.51
CA VAL A 297 1.29 0.21 22.95
C VAL A 297 1.87 -1.12 23.43
N HIS A 298 1.80 -1.38 24.75
CA HIS A 298 2.30 -2.65 25.27
C HIS A 298 1.59 -3.83 24.55
N ARG A 299 2.36 -4.77 23.99
CA ARG A 299 1.90 -5.96 23.25
C ARG A 299 1.06 -5.71 21.99
N VAL A 300 0.95 -4.47 21.52
CA VAL A 300 0.19 -4.16 20.30
C VAL A 300 1.00 -3.26 19.37
N ALA A 301 1.04 -3.61 18.08
CA ALA A 301 1.67 -2.81 17.02
C ALA A 301 0.72 -2.61 15.84
N LEU A 302 0.64 -1.39 15.31
CA LEU A 302 -0.12 -1.04 14.10
C LEU A 302 0.79 -1.06 12.88
N LEU A 303 0.32 -1.61 11.74
CA LEU A 303 1.00 -1.64 10.45
C LEU A 303 0.14 -1.06 9.32
N GLY A 304 0.79 -0.42 8.36
CA GLY A 304 0.15 0.10 7.15
C GLY A 304 -1.02 1.04 7.47
N ASP A 305 -2.14 0.86 6.79
CA ASP A 305 -3.30 1.75 6.92
C ASP A 305 -3.93 1.75 8.34
N ALA A 306 -3.67 0.74 9.16
CA ALA A 306 -4.04 0.76 10.57
C ALA A 306 -3.27 1.85 11.34
N ALA A 307 -2.02 2.12 10.99
CA ALA A 307 -1.20 3.17 11.57
C ALA A 307 -1.31 4.51 10.82
N HIS A 308 -1.34 4.46 9.48
CA HIS A 308 -1.30 5.64 8.62
C HIS A 308 -1.93 5.38 7.25
N SER A 309 -2.90 6.18 6.88
CA SER A 309 -3.44 6.23 5.51
C SER A 309 -2.99 7.52 4.86
N ILE A 310 -2.40 7.42 3.69
CA ILE A 310 -1.92 8.58 2.94
C ILE A 310 -2.72 8.78 1.65
N HIS A 311 -2.67 10.00 1.12
CA HIS A 311 -3.20 10.28 -0.22
C HIS A 311 -2.48 9.39 -1.25
N PRO A 312 -3.20 8.65 -2.13
CA PRO A 312 -2.61 7.68 -3.05
C PRO A 312 -1.88 8.34 -4.24
N LEU A 313 -1.09 9.38 -4.01
CA LEU A 313 -0.21 9.92 -5.04
C LEU A 313 0.78 8.83 -5.45
N ALA A 314 0.68 8.41 -6.70
CA ALA A 314 1.55 7.39 -7.31
C ALA A 314 1.52 5.99 -6.65
N GLY A 315 0.42 5.58 -6.01
CA GLY A 315 0.24 4.22 -5.48
C GLY A 315 1.21 3.82 -4.35
N GLN A 316 1.73 4.79 -3.57
CA GLN A 316 2.79 4.54 -2.58
C GLN A 316 2.30 3.98 -1.24
N GLY A 317 1.00 3.95 -0.96
CA GLY A 317 0.46 3.48 0.32
C GLY A 317 0.94 2.07 0.70
N ALA A 318 0.87 1.12 -0.23
CA ALA A 318 1.34 -0.25 -0.02
C ALA A 318 2.84 -0.31 0.34
N ASN A 319 3.69 0.51 -0.30
CA ASN A 319 5.14 0.51 -0.06
C ASN A 319 5.49 0.96 1.37
N LEU A 320 4.75 1.92 1.93
CA LEU A 320 4.94 2.34 3.33
C LEU A 320 4.56 1.21 4.29
N GLY A 321 3.43 0.55 4.06
CA GLY A 321 3.01 -0.60 4.86
C GLY A 321 3.99 -1.77 4.76
N PHE A 322 4.53 -2.07 3.59
CA PHE A 322 5.59 -3.07 3.41
C PHE A 322 6.88 -2.70 4.15
N ALA A 323 7.25 -1.42 4.15
CA ALA A 323 8.39 -0.95 4.92
C ALA A 323 8.16 -1.06 6.45
N ASP A 324 6.90 -0.92 6.91
CA ASP A 324 6.54 -1.16 8.30
C ASP A 324 6.73 -2.65 8.65
N VAL A 325 6.27 -3.56 7.79
CA VAL A 325 6.45 -5.02 7.96
C VAL A 325 7.92 -5.38 8.14
N VAL A 326 8.80 -4.88 7.24
CA VAL A 326 10.24 -5.14 7.34
C VAL A 326 10.80 -4.61 8.65
N ALA A 327 10.46 -3.37 9.02
CA ALA A 327 11.00 -2.76 10.21
C ALA A 327 10.56 -3.47 11.51
N LEU A 328 9.29 -3.91 11.58
CA LEU A 328 8.80 -4.66 12.74
C LEU A 328 9.43 -6.05 12.80
N ALA A 329 9.53 -6.75 11.67
CA ALA A 329 10.17 -8.07 11.60
C ALA A 329 11.63 -8.02 12.06
N ASP A 330 12.40 -7.02 11.62
CA ASP A 330 13.79 -6.81 12.06
C ASP A 330 13.91 -6.62 13.60
N GLU A 331 12.96 -5.90 14.22
CA GLU A 331 13.00 -5.67 15.69
C GLU A 331 12.52 -6.92 16.46
N ILE A 332 11.59 -7.70 15.92
CA ILE A 332 11.18 -9.00 16.49
C ILE A 332 12.36 -9.98 16.43
N GLU A 333 13.02 -10.11 15.29
CA GLU A 333 14.21 -10.97 15.13
C GLU A 333 15.31 -10.59 16.13
N ARG A 334 15.56 -9.28 16.27
CA ARG A 334 16.52 -8.76 17.26
C ARG A 334 16.11 -9.08 18.70
N ALA A 335 14.82 -9.02 19.02
CA ALA A 335 14.34 -9.35 20.37
C ALA A 335 14.54 -10.83 20.66
N VAL A 336 14.10 -11.72 19.75
CA VAL A 336 14.26 -13.16 19.87
C VAL A 336 15.75 -13.55 20.01
N SER A 337 16.63 -13.00 19.16
CA SER A 337 18.06 -13.31 19.20
C SER A 337 18.75 -12.92 20.52
N ARG A 338 18.15 -12.01 21.28
CA ARG A 338 18.64 -11.52 22.58
C ARG A 338 17.90 -12.10 23.78
N GLY A 339 16.91 -12.96 23.54
CA GLY A 339 16.02 -13.47 24.61
C GLY A 339 15.10 -12.40 25.22
N ASN A 340 14.84 -11.31 24.50
CA ASN A 340 13.94 -10.25 24.94
C ASN A 340 12.49 -10.59 24.57
N ASP A 341 11.52 -10.04 25.30
CA ASP A 341 10.12 -10.17 24.96
C ASP A 341 9.76 -9.36 23.69
N ILE A 342 9.12 -10.03 22.73
CA ILE A 342 8.69 -9.44 21.46
C ILE A 342 7.54 -8.44 21.62
N GLY A 343 6.70 -8.61 22.65
CA GLY A 343 5.58 -7.72 22.99
C GLY A 343 5.94 -6.55 23.90
N ALA A 344 7.17 -6.55 24.45
CA ALA A 344 7.59 -5.47 25.35
C ALA A 344 7.62 -4.11 24.61
N LEU A 345 7.12 -3.07 25.30
CA LEU A 345 7.10 -1.71 24.73
C LEU A 345 8.50 -1.21 24.33
N SER A 346 9.57 -1.65 25.01
CA SER A 346 10.95 -1.33 24.67
C SER A 346 11.39 -1.91 23.32
N THR A 347 10.86 -3.07 22.93
CA THR A 347 11.07 -3.70 21.61
C THR A 347 10.26 -2.95 20.55
N LEU A 348 8.96 -2.78 20.78
CA LEU A 348 8.05 -2.17 19.81
C LEU A 348 8.35 -0.68 19.56
N SER A 349 8.79 0.06 20.58
CA SER A 349 9.18 1.47 20.42
C SER A 349 10.35 1.69 19.45
N ARG A 350 11.20 0.68 19.19
CA ARG A 350 12.25 0.78 18.17
C ARG A 350 11.69 0.78 16.77
N TYR A 351 10.69 -0.09 16.52
CA TYR A 351 9.92 -0.07 15.28
C TYR A 351 9.28 1.30 15.06
N GLN A 352 8.56 1.84 16.06
CA GLN A 352 7.93 3.16 15.96
C GLN A 352 8.95 4.27 15.66
N ARG A 353 10.08 4.32 16.37
CA ARG A 353 11.14 5.33 16.15
C ARG A 353 11.75 5.25 14.75
N ARG A 354 11.80 4.06 14.16
CA ARG A 354 12.33 3.85 12.81
C ARG A 354 11.33 4.27 11.74
N ARG A 355 10.04 4.01 11.94
CA ARG A 355 9.03 4.18 10.89
C ARG A 355 8.28 5.51 10.92
N LYS A 356 7.94 5.99 12.11
CA LYS A 356 7.10 7.19 12.26
C LYS A 356 7.71 8.45 11.61
N PRO A 357 9.02 8.75 11.74
CA PRO A 357 9.62 9.89 11.05
C PRO A 357 9.55 9.78 9.53
N ASP A 358 9.80 8.60 8.96
CA ASP A 358 9.75 8.35 7.51
C ASP A 358 8.33 8.52 6.96
N ASN A 359 7.35 7.97 7.67
CA ASN A 359 5.94 8.07 7.30
C ASN A 359 5.46 9.53 7.38
N LEU A 360 5.80 10.26 8.45
CA LEU A 360 5.50 11.69 8.57
C LEU A 360 6.17 12.54 7.49
N ALA A 361 7.43 12.25 7.15
CA ALA A 361 8.13 12.95 6.07
C ALA A 361 7.47 12.71 4.72
N THR A 362 7.04 11.47 4.44
CA THR A 362 6.29 11.15 3.22
C THR A 362 4.94 11.87 3.17
N MET A 363 4.19 11.85 4.28
CA MET A 363 2.92 12.57 4.39
C MET A 363 3.09 14.08 4.18
N ALA A 364 4.10 14.69 4.80
CA ALA A 364 4.41 16.11 4.62
C ALA A 364 4.80 16.44 3.18
N ALA A 365 5.56 15.57 2.52
CA ALA A 365 5.91 15.73 1.11
C ALA A 365 4.66 15.68 0.21
N MET A 366 3.76 14.71 0.43
CA MET A 366 2.50 14.58 -0.34
C MET A 366 1.59 15.79 -0.14
N GLU A 367 1.45 16.25 1.10
CA GLU A 367 0.69 17.48 1.42
C GLU A 367 1.32 18.71 0.76
N GLY A 368 2.67 18.81 0.79
CA GLY A 368 3.41 19.87 0.11
C GLY A 368 3.18 19.88 -1.40
N PHE A 369 3.21 18.70 -2.04
CA PHE A 369 2.89 18.56 -3.45
C PHE A 369 1.44 18.99 -3.75
N LYS A 370 0.48 18.50 -2.96
CA LYS A 370 -0.93 18.89 -3.13
C LYS A 370 -1.10 20.41 -3.07
N ARG A 371 -0.53 21.08 -2.06
CA ARG A 371 -0.63 22.54 -1.91
C ARG A 371 0.08 23.30 -3.04
N LEU A 372 1.26 22.82 -3.45
CA LEU A 372 2.03 23.46 -4.51
C LEU A 372 1.32 23.38 -5.87
N PHE A 373 0.73 22.22 -6.20
CA PHE A 373 0.06 22.00 -7.46
C PHE A 373 -1.40 22.48 -7.47
N GLY A 374 -2.07 22.56 -6.33
CA GLY A 374 -3.39 23.18 -6.19
C GLY A 374 -3.37 24.71 -6.04
N ALA A 375 -2.19 25.33 -5.97
CA ALA A 375 -2.10 26.78 -5.81
C ALA A 375 -2.37 27.52 -7.13
N ASP A 376 -3.32 28.47 -7.09
CA ASP A 376 -3.77 29.23 -8.25
C ASP A 376 -2.98 30.55 -8.45
N GLN A 377 -2.05 30.85 -7.55
CA GLN A 377 -1.27 32.11 -7.58
C GLN A 377 -0.19 32.07 -8.67
N LEU A 378 -0.18 33.07 -9.55
CA LEU A 378 0.75 33.15 -10.68
C LEU A 378 2.22 32.98 -10.27
N GLY A 379 2.63 33.61 -9.15
CA GLY A 379 4.00 33.52 -8.64
C GLY A 379 4.39 32.08 -8.27
N LEU A 380 3.50 31.31 -7.61
CA LEU A 380 3.72 29.92 -7.25
C LEU A 380 3.73 29.00 -8.48
N ARG A 381 2.88 29.26 -9.48
CA ARG A 381 2.91 28.55 -10.76
C ARG A 381 4.25 28.73 -11.48
N LEU A 382 4.79 29.93 -11.53
CA LEU A 382 6.09 30.20 -12.15
C LEU A 382 7.22 29.48 -11.41
N VAL A 383 7.24 29.58 -10.08
CA VAL A 383 8.26 28.89 -9.26
C VAL A 383 8.17 27.37 -9.42
N ARG A 384 6.97 26.79 -9.44
CA ARG A 384 6.71 25.38 -9.66
C ARG A 384 7.24 24.91 -11.02
N ASN A 385 6.87 25.60 -12.09
CA ASN A 385 7.29 25.28 -13.45
C ASN A 385 8.81 25.39 -13.64
N MET A 386 9.41 26.49 -13.13
CA MET A 386 10.86 26.65 -13.13
C MET A 386 11.57 25.60 -12.28
N GLY A 387 11.00 25.22 -11.13
CA GLY A 387 11.52 24.18 -10.26
C GLY A 387 11.54 22.81 -10.94
N MET A 388 10.44 22.42 -11.60
CA MET A 388 10.35 21.17 -12.35
C MET A 388 11.36 21.13 -13.50
N SER A 389 11.43 22.18 -14.30
CA SER A 389 12.36 22.25 -15.43
C SER A 389 13.83 22.23 -14.99
N LYS A 390 14.19 22.96 -13.91
CA LYS A 390 15.53 22.95 -13.33
C LYS A 390 15.89 21.59 -12.75
N LEU A 391 14.95 20.94 -12.03
CA LEU A 391 15.17 19.61 -11.48
C LEU A 391 15.43 18.57 -12.58
N ASN A 392 14.68 18.67 -13.69
CA ASN A 392 14.89 17.81 -14.84
C ASN A 392 16.26 18.02 -15.49
N ALA A 393 16.82 19.24 -15.41
CA ALA A 393 18.14 19.59 -15.92
C ALA A 393 19.31 19.26 -14.96
N LEU A 394 19.03 18.74 -13.76
CA LEU A 394 20.03 18.39 -12.73
C LEU A 394 20.07 16.88 -12.47
N PRO A 395 20.74 16.06 -13.32
CA PRO A 395 20.68 14.59 -13.25
C PRO A 395 21.06 14.03 -11.88
N ALA A 396 22.09 14.58 -11.23
CA ALA A 396 22.54 14.09 -9.93
C ALA A 396 21.48 14.21 -8.83
N VAL A 397 20.76 15.33 -8.78
CA VAL A 397 19.68 15.55 -7.81
C VAL A 397 18.48 14.69 -8.16
N LYS A 398 18.10 14.68 -9.45
CA LYS A 398 17.00 13.86 -9.97
C LYS A 398 17.23 12.37 -9.64
N ASN A 399 18.42 11.84 -9.94
CA ASN A 399 18.76 10.44 -9.71
C ASN A 399 18.79 10.07 -8.21
N ALA A 400 19.23 10.99 -7.34
CA ALA A 400 19.16 10.79 -5.89
C ALA A 400 17.70 10.70 -5.41
N LEU A 401 16.79 11.52 -5.96
CA LEU A 401 15.36 11.46 -5.66
C LEU A 401 14.74 10.15 -6.15
N ILE A 402 15.08 9.70 -7.38
CA ILE A 402 14.60 8.43 -7.91
C ILE A 402 15.02 7.28 -6.99
N LYS A 403 16.33 7.18 -6.68
CA LYS A 403 16.85 6.13 -5.80
C LYS A 403 16.13 6.11 -4.46
N LYS A 404 15.96 7.28 -3.85
CA LYS A 404 15.21 7.39 -2.59
C LYS A 404 13.75 6.94 -2.72
N ALA A 405 13.08 7.31 -3.82
CA ALA A 405 11.68 6.91 -4.08
C ALA A 405 11.55 5.39 -4.31
N MET A 406 12.55 4.75 -4.93
CA MET A 406 12.61 3.30 -5.12
C MET A 406 13.06 2.54 -3.86
N GLY A 407 13.54 3.25 -2.85
CA GLY A 407 14.08 2.67 -1.62
C GLY A 407 15.51 2.10 -1.77
N LEU A 408 16.27 2.59 -2.75
CA LEU A 408 17.67 2.23 -3.04
C LEU A 408 18.64 3.15 -2.30
#